data_553a86ceca876126283fd3abfe4c6e8b
#
_entry.id   553a86ceca876126283fd3abfe4c6e8b
#
_cell.length_a   1.000
_cell.length_b   1.000
_cell.length_c   1.000
_cell.angle_alpha   90.00
_cell.angle_beta   90.00
_cell.angle_gamma   90.00
#
_symmetry.space_group_name_H-M   'P 1'
#
loop_
_entity.id
_entity.type
_entity.pdbx_description
1 polymer ?
#
loop_
_entity_poly.entity_id
_entity_poly.type
_entity_poly.pdbx_seq_one_letter_code
_entity_poly.pdbx_strand_id
1 'polypeptide(L)'
;FTDLQPGTKYICQTRIGGDAESLAAGPEAHFKTLPGADAATPVKFVVVTGMNYAKFHGDNRIDGKIHLEHNNTALPKPYDGPDKHLGYPGLASILKVEPDFFVGTGDNVYYDTPKEPRAQTVPEMRQKWHEQFVQPRYRDLFARVPTYWEIDDHDYRIDDGDNTGDHDPSPEVARAM
;
A
#
# COMPACT_ATOMS: atom_id res chain seq x y z
N PHE A 1 16.40 13.97 1.85
CA PHE A 1 16.91 14.58 3.08
C PHE A 1 18.35 14.13 3.30
N THR A 2 19.24 15.06 3.66
CA THR A 2 20.66 14.80 3.91
C THR A 2 21.01 15.30 5.31
N ASP A 3 22.14 14.83 5.85
CA ASP A 3 22.73 15.29 7.12
C ASP A 3 21.82 15.11 8.35
N LEU A 4 20.95 14.12 8.32
CA LEU A 4 20.09 13.77 9.46
C LEU A 4 20.92 13.10 10.56
N GLN A 5 20.71 13.52 11.81
CA GLN A 5 21.38 12.93 12.96
C GLN A 5 20.76 11.56 13.31
N PRO A 6 21.57 10.55 13.67
CA PRO A 6 21.06 9.26 14.13
C PRO A 6 20.15 9.38 15.36
N GLY A 7 19.18 8.48 15.48
CA GLY A 7 18.29 8.37 16.65
C GLY A 7 17.41 9.61 16.91
N THR A 8 17.27 10.50 15.94
CA THR A 8 16.65 11.82 16.10
C THR A 8 15.24 11.84 15.50
N LYS A 9 14.31 12.48 16.20
CA LYS A 9 12.93 12.69 15.69
C LYS A 9 12.90 13.92 14.80
N TYR A 10 12.23 13.77 13.65
CA TYR A 10 12.01 14.82 12.66
C TYR A 10 10.54 14.97 12.33
N ILE A 11 10.17 16.17 11.93
CA ILE A 11 8.88 16.48 11.32
C ILE A 11 9.16 16.89 9.88
N CYS A 12 8.42 16.31 8.94
CA CYS A 12 8.42 16.74 7.56
C CYS A 12 7.03 17.16 7.12
N GLN A 13 6.97 18.15 6.26
CA GLN A 13 5.74 18.65 5.68
C GLN A 13 5.93 18.88 4.19
N THR A 14 5.08 18.25 3.37
CA THR A 14 5.03 18.56 1.95
C THR A 14 4.35 19.90 1.74
N ARG A 15 4.77 20.62 0.69
CA ARG A 15 4.10 21.82 0.23
C ARG A 15 3.82 21.70 -1.26
N ILE A 16 2.63 22.09 -1.68
CA ILE A 16 2.15 21.94 -3.05
C ILE A 16 1.66 23.30 -3.56
N GLY A 17 2.12 23.69 -4.74
CA GLY A 17 1.69 24.94 -5.38
C GLY A 17 2.33 25.13 -6.74
N GLY A 18 1.84 26.12 -7.50
CA GLY A 18 2.35 26.45 -8.82
C GLY A 18 3.68 27.25 -8.81
N ASP A 19 3.96 27.93 -7.72
CA ASP A 19 5.17 28.72 -7.48
C ASP A 19 5.56 28.72 -6.00
N ALA A 20 6.77 29.16 -5.70
CA ALA A 20 7.32 29.13 -4.33
C ALA A 20 6.55 30.01 -3.33
N GLU A 21 5.83 31.03 -3.79
CA GLU A 21 5.11 31.97 -2.95
C GLU A 21 3.68 31.51 -2.63
N SER A 22 3.11 30.63 -3.45
CA SER A 22 1.73 30.13 -3.35
C SER A 22 1.62 28.69 -2.81
N LEU A 23 2.66 28.19 -2.13
CA LEU A 23 2.67 26.82 -1.61
C LEU A 23 1.67 26.60 -0.47
N ALA A 24 0.66 25.77 -0.70
CA ALA A 24 -0.21 25.27 0.36
C ALA A 24 0.51 24.16 1.16
N ALA A 25 0.38 24.23 2.48
CA ALA A 25 0.90 23.19 3.36
C ALA A 25 0.07 21.90 3.25
N GLY A 26 0.73 20.79 2.97
CA GLY A 26 0.18 19.46 3.07
C GLY A 26 0.21 18.90 4.49
N PRO A 27 -0.15 17.63 4.68
CA PRO A 27 -0.09 17.01 5.99
C PRO A 27 1.35 16.91 6.52
N GLU A 28 1.47 16.98 7.84
CA GLU A 28 2.71 16.69 8.54
C GLU A 28 2.91 15.19 8.68
N ALA A 29 4.17 14.76 8.59
CA ALA A 29 4.60 13.41 8.92
C ALA A 29 5.77 13.47 9.90
N HIS A 30 5.82 12.47 10.79
CA HIS A 30 6.81 12.36 11.84
C HIS A 30 7.61 11.07 11.64
N PHE A 31 8.93 11.16 11.73
CA PHE A 31 9.77 9.98 11.68
C PHE A 31 10.95 10.13 12.65
N LYS A 32 11.53 8.99 12.99
CA LYS A 32 12.77 8.94 13.75
C LYS A 32 13.82 8.22 12.91
N THR A 33 14.99 8.80 12.80
CA THR A 33 16.13 8.13 12.17
C THR A 33 16.55 6.92 13.00
N LEU A 34 17.00 5.87 12.34
CA LEU A 34 17.59 4.72 13.04
C LEU A 34 18.84 5.15 13.83
N PRO A 35 19.21 4.40 14.87
CA PRO A 35 20.49 4.58 15.55
C PRO A 35 21.63 4.46 14.55
N GLY A 36 22.76 5.12 14.84
CA GLY A 36 23.96 4.97 14.01
C GLY A 36 24.42 3.51 13.89
N ALA A 37 25.22 3.21 12.88
CA ALA A 37 25.68 1.86 12.57
C ALA A 37 26.39 1.15 13.75
N ASP A 38 27.01 1.93 14.63
CA ASP A 38 27.74 1.43 15.81
C ASP A 38 26.87 1.27 17.06
N ALA A 39 25.58 1.61 16.97
CA ALA A 39 24.67 1.55 18.12
C ALA A 39 23.93 0.21 18.17
N ALA A 40 24.26 -0.63 19.14
CA ALA A 40 23.55 -1.89 19.42
C ALA A 40 22.24 -1.61 20.19
N THR A 41 21.22 -1.09 19.48
CA THR A 41 19.89 -0.85 20.04
C THR A 41 18.85 -1.72 19.36
N PRO A 42 17.82 -2.20 20.08
CA PRO A 42 16.71 -2.93 19.47
C PRO A 42 16.02 -2.08 18.43
N VAL A 43 15.68 -2.71 17.30
CA VAL A 43 14.88 -2.10 16.23
C VAL A 43 13.61 -2.95 16.08
N LYS A 44 12.46 -2.29 16.05
CA LYS A 44 11.16 -2.91 15.90
C LYS A 44 10.58 -2.55 14.53
N PHE A 45 10.28 -3.53 13.72
CA PHE A 45 9.66 -3.30 12.42
C PHE A 45 8.52 -4.27 12.16
N VAL A 46 7.65 -3.93 11.23
CA VAL A 46 6.52 -4.75 10.80
C VAL A 46 6.62 -4.98 9.30
N VAL A 47 6.39 -6.21 8.89
CA VAL A 47 6.33 -6.62 7.47
C VAL A 47 4.91 -7.08 7.17
N VAL A 48 4.35 -6.59 6.07
CA VAL A 48 3.00 -6.92 5.62
C VAL A 48 3.01 -7.14 4.10
N THR A 49 2.18 -8.06 3.63
CA THR A 49 1.94 -8.33 2.22
C THR A 49 0.44 -8.51 1.94
N GLY A 50 0.03 -8.42 0.68
CA GLY A 50 -1.26 -8.94 0.22
C GLY A 50 -2.49 -8.18 0.70
N MET A 51 -2.51 -6.85 0.73
CA MET A 51 -3.65 -6.04 1.14
C MET A 51 -4.57 -5.69 -0.04
N ASN A 52 -5.58 -6.52 -0.29
CA ASN A 52 -6.48 -6.39 -1.42
C ASN A 52 -7.70 -5.51 -1.11
N TYR A 53 -7.73 -4.31 -1.69
CA TYR A 53 -8.79 -3.32 -1.50
C TYR A 53 -10.18 -3.85 -1.91
N ALA A 54 -10.27 -4.45 -3.08
CA ALA A 54 -11.55 -4.93 -3.61
C ALA A 54 -12.16 -6.02 -2.73
N LYS A 55 -11.37 -6.99 -2.29
CA LYS A 55 -11.83 -8.04 -1.37
C LYS A 55 -12.25 -7.48 -0.02
N PHE A 56 -11.52 -6.53 0.52
CA PHE A 56 -11.85 -5.88 1.78
C PHE A 56 -13.18 -5.12 1.70
N HIS A 57 -13.43 -4.40 0.61
CA HIS A 57 -14.65 -3.61 0.43
C HIS A 57 -15.84 -4.41 -0.12
N GLY A 58 -15.63 -5.65 -0.56
CA GLY A 58 -16.71 -6.54 -1.01
C GLY A 58 -16.94 -6.59 -2.50
N ASP A 59 -16.04 -6.02 -3.29
CA ASP A 59 -16.06 -6.20 -4.75
C ASP A 59 -15.34 -7.50 -5.13
N ASN A 60 -15.93 -8.60 -4.70
CA ASN A 60 -15.41 -9.96 -4.90
C ASN A 60 -16.10 -10.63 -6.08
N ARG A 61 -15.83 -10.15 -7.29
CA ARG A 61 -16.28 -10.82 -8.51
C ARG A 61 -15.36 -12.01 -8.83
N ILE A 62 -15.25 -12.94 -7.88
CA ILE A 62 -14.48 -14.16 -8.02
C ILE A 62 -15.42 -15.26 -8.55
N ASP A 63 -14.92 -16.06 -9.48
CA ASP A 63 -15.58 -17.34 -9.76
C ASP A 63 -15.43 -18.24 -8.53
N GLY A 64 -16.52 -18.35 -7.76
CA GLY A 64 -16.51 -19.10 -6.51
C GLY A 64 -16.22 -20.58 -6.72
N LYS A 65 -16.60 -21.15 -7.88
CA LYS A 65 -16.34 -22.54 -8.19
C LYS A 65 -14.85 -22.78 -8.41
N ILE A 66 -14.22 -21.96 -9.24
CA ILE A 66 -12.78 -22.04 -9.51
C ILE A 66 -11.98 -21.82 -8.22
N HIS A 67 -12.36 -20.83 -7.40
CA HIS A 67 -11.69 -20.58 -6.14
C HIS A 67 -11.73 -21.78 -5.20
N LEU A 68 -12.89 -22.42 -5.04
CA LEU A 68 -13.04 -23.58 -4.17
C LEU A 68 -12.30 -24.81 -4.71
N GLU A 69 -12.29 -25.00 -6.04
CA GLU A 69 -11.57 -26.11 -6.68
C GLU A 69 -10.04 -26.00 -6.49
N HIS A 70 -9.48 -24.80 -6.65
CA HIS A 70 -8.03 -24.61 -6.61
C HIS A 70 -7.49 -24.41 -5.20
N ASN A 71 -8.18 -23.64 -4.36
CA ASN A 71 -7.68 -23.25 -3.05
C ASN A 71 -8.27 -24.08 -1.90
N ASN A 72 -9.32 -24.82 -2.14
CA ASN A 72 -10.02 -25.63 -1.12
C ASN A 72 -10.30 -24.86 0.19
N THR A 73 -10.60 -23.59 0.08
CA THR A 73 -10.86 -22.69 1.19
C THR A 73 -12.20 -21.99 1.06
N ALA A 74 -12.71 -21.47 2.16
CA ALA A 74 -13.91 -20.65 2.13
C ALA A 74 -13.68 -19.39 1.28
N LEU A 75 -14.75 -18.96 0.57
CA LEU A 75 -14.69 -17.70 -0.17
C LEU A 75 -14.35 -16.53 0.78
N PRO A 76 -13.49 -15.59 0.35
CA PRO A 76 -13.19 -14.40 1.12
C PRO A 76 -14.48 -13.63 1.43
N LYS A 77 -14.64 -13.19 2.67
CA LYS A 77 -15.73 -12.31 3.07
C LYS A 77 -15.19 -10.89 3.17
N PRO A 78 -15.95 -9.89 2.67
CA PRO A 78 -15.58 -8.49 2.90
C PRO A 78 -15.60 -8.20 4.40
N TYR A 79 -14.78 -7.23 4.80
CA TYR A 79 -14.84 -6.71 6.16
C TYR A 79 -16.18 -5.99 6.36
N ASP A 80 -16.89 -6.28 7.44
CA ASP A 80 -18.22 -5.74 7.77
C ASP A 80 -18.26 -4.94 9.09
N GLY A 81 -17.11 -4.68 9.70
CA GLY A 81 -17.00 -3.88 10.91
C GLY A 81 -17.46 -2.43 10.71
N PRO A 82 -17.93 -1.76 11.78
CA PRO A 82 -18.46 -0.39 11.75
C PRO A 82 -17.41 0.64 11.33
N ASP A 83 -16.14 0.32 11.43
CA ASP A 83 -14.98 1.14 11.11
C ASP A 83 -14.37 0.84 9.72
N LYS A 84 -15.10 0.13 8.85
CA LYS A 84 -14.71 -0.23 7.49
C LYS A 84 -14.27 0.99 6.66
N HIS A 85 -14.96 2.11 6.83
CA HIS A 85 -14.66 3.38 6.16
C HIS A 85 -13.27 3.95 6.51
N LEU A 86 -12.65 3.48 7.58
CA LEU A 86 -11.28 3.87 7.97
C LEU A 86 -10.20 3.04 7.25
N GLY A 87 -10.58 1.95 6.58
CA GLY A 87 -9.64 1.00 5.96
C GLY A 87 -9.25 -0.15 6.88
N TYR A 88 -8.17 -0.83 6.56
CA TYR A 88 -7.76 -2.08 7.22
C TYR A 88 -7.52 -1.93 8.73
N PRO A 89 -8.25 -2.68 9.59
CA PRO A 89 -8.06 -2.61 11.05
C PRO A 89 -6.65 -2.99 11.51
N GLY A 90 -5.96 -3.86 10.74
CA GLY A 90 -4.59 -4.27 11.03
C GLY A 90 -3.61 -3.09 11.10
N LEU A 91 -3.80 -2.06 10.26
CA LEU A 91 -2.95 -0.85 10.28
C LEU A 91 -3.06 -0.09 11.61
N ALA A 92 -4.25 -0.03 12.21
CA ALA A 92 -4.42 0.58 13.52
C ALA A 92 -3.73 -0.23 14.63
N SER A 93 -3.68 -1.55 14.49
CA SER A 93 -2.95 -2.42 15.42
C SER A 93 -1.44 -2.26 15.26
N ILE A 94 -0.95 -2.10 14.03
CA ILE A 94 0.45 -1.81 13.74
C ILE A 94 0.89 -0.50 14.40
N LEU A 95 0.09 0.56 14.30
CA LEU A 95 0.40 1.83 14.95
C LEU A 95 0.52 1.73 16.48
N LYS A 96 -0.29 0.86 17.12
CA LYS A 96 -0.18 0.60 18.58
C LYS A 96 1.10 -0.12 18.98
N VAL A 97 1.72 -0.85 18.06
CA VAL A 97 3.01 -1.51 18.28
C VAL A 97 4.15 -0.49 18.26
N GLU A 98 3.93 0.69 17.68
CA GLU A 98 4.94 1.76 17.52
C GLU A 98 6.23 1.22 16.86
N PRO A 99 6.17 0.74 15.61
CA PRO A 99 7.36 0.25 14.94
C PRO A 99 8.26 1.41 14.50
N ASP A 100 9.57 1.16 14.45
CA ASP A 100 10.55 2.10 13.92
C ASP A 100 10.40 2.27 12.40
N PHE A 101 9.93 1.22 11.70
CA PHE A 101 9.55 1.29 10.29
C PHE A 101 8.59 0.15 9.90
N PHE A 102 7.97 0.31 8.75
CA PHE A 102 7.04 -0.63 8.10
C PHE A 102 7.59 -1.03 6.74
N VAL A 103 7.42 -2.30 6.38
CA VAL A 103 7.78 -2.84 5.06
C VAL A 103 6.55 -3.48 4.43
N GLY A 104 6.17 -3.03 3.25
CA GLY A 104 5.23 -3.71 2.37
C GLY A 104 6.01 -4.54 1.35
N THR A 105 5.85 -5.86 1.37
CA THR A 105 6.62 -6.80 0.54
C THR A 105 5.86 -7.21 -0.73
N GLY A 106 5.29 -6.25 -1.42
CA GLY A 106 4.53 -6.48 -2.63
C GLY A 106 3.05 -6.78 -2.40
N ASP A 107 2.32 -6.95 -3.47
CA ASP A 107 0.85 -7.05 -3.46
C ASP A 107 0.18 -5.87 -2.76
N ASN A 108 0.71 -4.69 -2.99
CA ASN A 108 0.22 -3.47 -2.37
C ASN A 108 -1.06 -2.98 -3.03
N VAL A 109 -1.18 -3.23 -4.33
CA VAL A 109 -2.36 -2.93 -5.17
C VAL A 109 -2.63 -4.11 -6.10
N TYR A 110 -3.90 -4.27 -6.45
CA TYR A 110 -4.35 -5.35 -7.31
C TYR A 110 -5.04 -4.76 -8.54
N TYR A 111 -4.36 -4.75 -9.69
CA TYR A 111 -4.94 -4.23 -10.93
C TYR A 111 -5.98 -5.17 -11.52
N ASP A 112 -5.86 -6.45 -11.26
CA ASP A 112 -6.70 -7.53 -11.74
C ASP A 112 -7.87 -7.88 -10.80
N THR A 113 -8.00 -7.21 -9.67
CA THR A 113 -9.12 -7.42 -8.74
C THR A 113 -9.94 -6.13 -8.55
N PRO A 114 -11.28 -6.15 -8.82
CA PRO A 114 -12.05 -7.27 -9.31
C PRO A 114 -11.58 -7.73 -10.70
N LYS A 115 -11.81 -9.01 -11.02
CA LYS A 115 -11.39 -9.57 -12.31
C LYS A 115 -12.05 -8.86 -13.49
N GLU A 116 -13.30 -8.38 -13.31
CA GLU A 116 -14.04 -7.63 -14.31
C GLU A 116 -14.86 -6.51 -13.67
N PRO A 117 -14.65 -5.24 -14.04
CA PRO A 117 -13.53 -4.82 -14.89
C PRO A 117 -12.22 -4.76 -14.10
N ARG A 118 -11.14 -5.32 -14.66
CA ARG A 118 -9.78 -5.07 -14.19
C ARG A 118 -9.25 -3.76 -14.74
N ALA A 119 -8.19 -3.23 -14.17
CA ALA A 119 -7.51 -2.08 -14.76
C ALA A 119 -6.85 -2.47 -16.10
N GLN A 120 -7.04 -1.65 -17.13
CA GLN A 120 -6.54 -1.87 -18.48
C GLN A 120 -5.67 -0.71 -18.98
N THR A 121 -5.72 0.42 -18.29
CA THR A 121 -5.04 1.65 -18.67
C THR A 121 -4.27 2.24 -17.50
N VAL A 122 -3.25 3.05 -17.78
CA VAL A 122 -2.47 3.76 -16.75
C VAL A 122 -3.36 4.60 -15.82
N PRO A 123 -4.37 5.37 -16.28
CA PRO A 123 -5.27 6.07 -15.36
C PRO A 123 -6.02 5.14 -14.41
N GLU A 124 -6.50 3.99 -14.88
CA GLU A 124 -7.18 3.01 -14.03
C GLU A 124 -6.24 2.36 -13.02
N MET A 125 -5.00 2.07 -13.42
CA MET A 125 -3.96 1.58 -12.51
C MET A 125 -3.67 2.62 -11.41
N ARG A 126 -3.51 3.90 -11.77
CA ARG A 126 -3.33 5.00 -10.81
C ARG A 126 -4.52 5.14 -9.86
N GLN A 127 -5.73 4.93 -10.36
CA GLN A 127 -6.93 4.94 -9.53
C GLN A 127 -6.87 3.87 -8.43
N LYS A 128 -6.37 2.66 -8.73
CA LYS A 128 -6.18 1.59 -7.73
C LYS A 128 -5.22 2.00 -6.61
N TRP A 129 -4.11 2.67 -6.95
CA TRP A 129 -3.19 3.23 -5.95
C TRP A 129 -3.87 4.28 -5.07
N HIS A 130 -4.65 5.17 -5.66
CA HIS A 130 -5.37 6.19 -4.90
C HIS A 130 -6.41 5.56 -3.96
N GLU A 131 -7.20 4.61 -4.43
CA GLU A 131 -8.18 3.90 -3.61
C GLU A 131 -7.52 3.22 -2.40
N GLN A 132 -6.39 2.58 -2.61
CA GLN A 132 -5.66 1.88 -1.58
C GLN A 132 -5.10 2.83 -0.52
N PHE A 133 -4.35 3.85 -0.94
CA PHE A 133 -3.55 4.66 -0.02
C PHE A 133 -4.23 5.93 0.52
N VAL A 134 -5.41 6.31 0.00
CA VAL A 134 -6.20 7.42 0.55
C VAL A 134 -6.95 7.04 1.84
N GLN A 135 -7.04 5.74 2.16
CA GLN A 135 -7.76 5.27 3.34
C GLN A 135 -7.19 5.89 4.63
N PRO A 136 -8.03 6.35 5.57
CA PRO A 136 -7.57 7.08 6.76
C PRO A 136 -6.47 6.37 7.55
N ARG A 137 -6.55 5.04 7.73
CA ARG A 137 -5.54 4.26 8.46
C ARG A 137 -4.18 4.21 7.76
N TYR A 138 -4.14 4.23 6.43
CA TYR A 138 -2.88 4.38 5.70
C TYR A 138 -2.29 5.78 5.90
N ARG A 139 -3.11 6.82 5.84
CA ARG A 139 -2.67 8.20 6.11
C ARG A 139 -2.10 8.33 7.52
N ASP A 140 -2.74 7.70 8.51
CA ASP A 140 -2.24 7.66 9.88
C ASP A 140 -0.90 6.94 9.99
N LEU A 141 -0.73 5.82 9.26
CA LEU A 141 0.53 5.08 9.19
C LEU A 141 1.64 5.94 8.59
N PHE A 142 1.41 6.50 7.41
CA PHE A 142 2.38 7.32 6.68
C PHE A 142 2.80 8.59 7.46
N ALA A 143 1.86 9.13 8.24
CA ALA A 143 2.14 10.30 9.06
C ALA A 143 3.06 10.02 10.26
N ARG A 144 3.24 8.76 10.66
CA ARG A 144 3.92 8.41 11.92
C ARG A 144 5.05 7.41 11.80
N VAL A 145 5.08 6.62 10.72
CA VAL A 145 6.00 5.50 10.54
C VAL A 145 6.65 5.59 9.17
N PRO A 146 7.99 5.58 9.08
CA PRO A 146 8.68 5.39 7.80
C PRO A 146 8.24 4.11 7.13
N THR A 147 7.95 4.16 5.83
CA THR A 147 7.46 3.01 5.08
C THR A 147 8.37 2.71 3.89
N TYR A 148 8.63 1.42 3.68
CA TYR A 148 9.39 0.88 2.55
C TYR A 148 8.50 -0.08 1.79
N TRP A 149 8.60 -0.07 0.48
CA TRP A 149 7.69 -0.81 -0.40
C TRP A 149 8.48 -1.57 -1.45
N GLU A 150 8.14 -2.84 -1.61
CA GLU A 150 8.57 -3.67 -2.71
C GLU A 150 7.42 -3.82 -3.70
N ILE A 151 7.73 -4.18 -4.92
CA ILE A 151 6.78 -4.46 -6.00
C ILE A 151 6.74 -5.97 -6.21
N ASP A 152 5.53 -6.52 -6.32
CA ASP A 152 5.30 -7.90 -6.73
C ASP A 152 4.42 -7.92 -8.00
N ASP A 153 3.98 -9.08 -8.43
CA ASP A 153 3.29 -9.31 -9.68
C ASP A 153 1.96 -8.55 -9.81
N HIS A 154 1.14 -8.49 -8.76
CA HIS A 154 -0.09 -7.70 -8.75
C HIS A 154 0.14 -6.19 -8.80
N ASP A 155 1.25 -5.70 -8.25
CA ASP A 155 1.66 -4.30 -8.36
C ASP A 155 2.19 -3.96 -9.75
N TYR A 156 2.68 -4.98 -10.46
CA TYR A 156 3.15 -4.86 -11.83
C TYR A 156 2.00 -5.01 -12.83
N ARG A 157 1.22 -6.12 -12.76
CA ARG A 157 0.14 -6.42 -13.71
C ARG A 157 -0.99 -7.26 -13.12
N ILE A 158 -0.77 -8.54 -13.04
CA ILE A 158 -1.74 -9.61 -12.72
C ILE A 158 -1.02 -10.72 -11.96
N ASP A 159 -1.79 -11.61 -11.35
CA ASP A 159 -1.32 -12.84 -10.71
C ASP A 159 -0.29 -13.59 -11.59
N ASP A 160 0.88 -13.87 -11.03
CA ASP A 160 2.04 -14.45 -11.72
C ASP A 160 2.48 -13.69 -13.01
N GLY A 161 2.12 -12.41 -13.11
CA GLY A 161 2.32 -11.60 -14.31
C GLY A 161 3.76 -11.14 -14.52
N ASP A 162 4.33 -11.47 -15.67
CA ASP A 162 5.65 -11.01 -16.12
C ASP A 162 5.56 -10.08 -17.35
N ASN A 163 6.67 -9.93 -18.09
CA ASN A 163 6.75 -9.13 -19.32
C ASN A 163 6.16 -9.81 -20.56
N THR A 164 5.49 -10.94 -20.41
CA THR A 164 4.92 -11.74 -21.49
C THR A 164 3.41 -11.86 -21.40
N GLY A 165 2.77 -12.40 -22.43
CA GLY A 165 1.33 -12.61 -22.46
C GLY A 165 0.52 -11.38 -22.88
N ASP A 166 -0.75 -11.61 -23.17
CA ASP A 166 -1.71 -10.66 -23.75
C ASP A 166 -2.84 -10.24 -22.80
N HIS A 167 -2.77 -10.64 -21.52
CA HIS A 167 -3.78 -10.26 -20.54
C HIS A 167 -3.62 -8.80 -20.08
N ASP A 168 -4.72 -8.14 -19.80
CA ASP A 168 -4.75 -6.78 -19.26
C ASP A 168 -4.50 -6.70 -17.74
N PRO A 169 -3.81 -5.66 -17.28
CA PRO A 169 -3.11 -4.68 -18.09
C PRO A 169 -1.94 -5.32 -18.86
N SER A 170 -1.72 -4.87 -20.10
CA SER A 170 -0.62 -5.41 -20.92
C SER A 170 0.76 -5.05 -20.33
N PRO A 171 1.84 -5.78 -20.68
CA PRO A 171 3.19 -5.42 -20.23
C PRO A 171 3.62 -4.00 -20.65
N GLU A 172 3.11 -3.51 -21.77
CA GLU A 172 3.38 -2.15 -22.24
C GLU A 172 2.73 -1.10 -21.33
N VAL A 173 1.47 -1.30 -20.99
CA VAL A 173 0.73 -0.42 -20.06
C VAL A 173 1.37 -0.44 -18.68
N ALA A 174 1.75 -1.61 -18.20
CA ALA A 174 2.41 -1.77 -16.90
C ALA A 174 3.75 -1.03 -16.81
N ARG A 175 4.56 -1.08 -17.88
CA ARG A 175 5.83 -0.32 -17.94
C ARG A 175 5.64 1.19 -18.05
N ALA A 176 4.47 1.66 -18.49
CA ALA A 176 4.15 3.09 -18.60
C ALA A 176 3.59 3.68 -17.29
N MET A 177 3.24 2.83 -16.29
CA MET A 177 2.80 3.23 -14.97
C MET A 177 3.95 3.77 -14.13
#